data_01ecf882c23370158bae035c4fac8a08
#
_entry.id   01ecf882c23370158bae035c4fac8a08
#
_cell.length_a   1.000
_cell.length_b   1.000
_cell.length_c   1.000
_cell.angle_alpha   90.00
_cell.angle_beta   90.00
_cell.angle_gamma   90.00
#
_symmetry.space_group_name_H-M   'P 1'
#
loop_
_entity.id
_entity.type
_entity.pdbx_description
1 polymer ?
#
loop_
_entity_poly.entity_id
_entity_poly.type
_entity_poly.pdbx_seq_one_letter_code
_entity_poly.pdbx_strand_id
1 'polypeptide(L)'
;MRQATRDEIRSVVESLSADEVIELALSLGNIDSSAGKEREAAEYIFQWLSERGLEPRKVGLLPERFNVVGRLRGSGDGPTLVFNSHMDTSVGADEIWSTIHAADPIYHKAWREGEYLYGNGVCNDKGAMAAWMIACDTIRRSGIKLSGDILLTMVVGEIGLEPIDEYPAPVYVAKEAGTRFVLNRGFVGDFALVAEGTDFRVGWTEAGKAFFKILVFGEEPPVYTPYVTRTSALSSNAIVRMVPVIQRLEEWAKEYEVSNRYESPGGIVEPRVSIGAIRGGLPYKITKTSQVCAIYLDVRITPAQRPEDVRRELRRVLEEVGVPFDLTLYTYRRAYDGIHGQGSKGGNEPLLRAIESAHKAMFGKDPERCLPQHTSMWRDINVFHEAGIPGVMYGPGISVLGGLSAIKAEGRVRAARLYTWIALETCGVAS
;
A
#
# COMPACT_ATOMS: atom_id res chain seq x y z
N MET A 1 -28.53 -15.00 12.59
CA MET A 1 -27.22 -14.49 13.12
C MET A 1 -27.39 -14.13 14.60
N ARG A 2 -26.50 -14.61 15.47
CA ARG A 2 -26.32 -14.07 16.82
C ARG A 2 -24.93 -13.49 16.99
N GLN A 3 -24.73 -12.61 17.93
CA GLN A 3 -23.39 -12.19 18.32
C GLN A 3 -22.68 -13.32 19.07
N ALA A 4 -21.39 -13.50 18.83
CA ALA A 4 -20.57 -14.36 19.65
C ALA A 4 -20.50 -13.82 21.08
N THR A 5 -20.58 -14.67 22.08
CA THR A 5 -20.37 -14.24 23.46
C THR A 5 -18.90 -13.92 23.69
N ARG A 6 -18.63 -13.08 24.68
CA ARG A 6 -17.22 -12.74 25.02
C ARG A 6 -16.41 -13.97 25.43
N ASP A 7 -17.03 -14.93 26.07
CA ASP A 7 -16.34 -16.15 26.49
C ASP A 7 -16.03 -17.07 25.29
N GLU A 8 -16.95 -17.20 24.33
CA GLU A 8 -16.68 -17.90 23.07
C GLU A 8 -15.49 -17.25 22.32
N ILE A 9 -15.51 -15.93 22.20
CA ILE A 9 -14.41 -15.19 21.52
C ILE A 9 -13.09 -15.41 22.24
N ARG A 10 -13.06 -15.27 23.58
CA ARG A 10 -11.85 -15.49 24.38
C ARG A 10 -11.30 -16.90 24.22
N SER A 11 -12.16 -17.90 24.29
CA SER A 11 -11.76 -19.29 24.09
C SER A 11 -11.08 -19.53 22.76
N VAL A 12 -11.60 -18.95 21.66
CA VAL A 12 -10.98 -19.04 20.33
C VAL A 12 -9.66 -18.28 20.28
N VAL A 13 -9.61 -17.05 20.80
CA VAL A 13 -8.41 -16.21 20.82
C VAL A 13 -7.28 -16.86 21.64
N GLU A 14 -7.62 -17.49 22.78
CA GLU A 14 -6.65 -18.19 23.64
C GLU A 14 -6.11 -19.48 23.00
N SER A 15 -6.87 -20.12 22.12
CA SER A 15 -6.41 -21.29 21.35
C SER A 15 -5.42 -20.98 20.25
N LEU A 16 -5.20 -19.69 19.91
CA LEU A 16 -4.29 -19.26 18.86
C LEU A 16 -2.83 -19.51 19.25
N SER A 17 -2.09 -20.23 18.39
CA SER A 17 -0.68 -20.50 18.57
C SER A 17 0.18 -19.30 18.17
N ALA A 18 0.97 -18.77 19.12
CA ALA A 18 1.91 -17.69 18.84
C ALA A 18 3.04 -18.12 17.89
N ASP A 19 3.49 -19.37 18.04
CA ASP A 19 4.59 -19.89 17.21
C ASP A 19 4.13 -20.04 15.74
N GLU A 20 2.92 -20.53 15.49
CA GLU A 20 2.39 -20.62 14.12
C GLU A 20 2.33 -19.25 13.42
N VAL A 21 1.99 -18.17 14.14
CA VAL A 21 1.99 -16.81 13.56
C VAL A 21 3.40 -16.39 13.16
N ILE A 22 4.38 -16.62 14.05
CA ILE A 22 5.76 -16.21 13.83
C ILE A 22 6.38 -17.04 12.70
N GLU A 23 6.19 -18.35 12.70
CA GLU A 23 6.70 -19.25 11.69
C GLU A 23 6.15 -18.95 10.30
N LEU A 24 4.83 -18.71 10.18
CA LEU A 24 4.23 -18.33 8.92
C LEU A 24 4.72 -16.96 8.43
N ALA A 25 4.85 -15.98 9.34
CA ALA A 25 5.38 -14.66 9.00
C ALA A 25 6.83 -14.73 8.48
N LEU A 26 7.68 -15.54 9.12
CA LEU A 26 9.06 -15.76 8.68
C LEU A 26 9.11 -16.53 7.36
N SER A 27 8.28 -17.56 7.19
CA SER A 27 8.20 -18.33 5.95
C SER A 27 7.85 -17.45 4.76
N LEU A 28 6.78 -16.65 4.88
CA LEU A 28 6.38 -15.69 3.86
C LEU A 28 7.42 -14.58 3.66
N GLY A 29 8.02 -14.09 4.74
CA GLY A 29 9.05 -13.06 4.69
C GLY A 29 10.32 -13.48 3.95
N ASN A 30 10.63 -14.78 3.93
CA ASN A 30 11.79 -15.35 3.25
C ASN A 30 11.56 -15.64 1.76
N ILE A 31 10.35 -15.49 1.24
CA ILE A 31 10.08 -15.60 -0.19
C ILE A 31 10.30 -14.23 -0.83
N ASP A 32 11.22 -14.11 -1.79
CA ASP A 32 11.36 -12.90 -2.60
C ASP A 32 10.10 -12.73 -3.46
N SER A 33 9.40 -11.64 -3.21
CA SER A 33 8.18 -11.26 -3.92
C SER A 33 8.20 -9.78 -4.26
N SER A 34 9.36 -9.25 -4.61
CA SER A 34 9.47 -7.88 -5.12
C SER A 34 8.48 -7.67 -6.27
N ALA A 35 8.03 -6.42 -6.42
CA ALA A 35 6.96 -6.09 -7.35
C ALA A 35 7.20 -6.67 -8.77
N GLY A 36 6.26 -7.47 -9.26
CA GLY A 36 6.36 -8.23 -10.50
C GLY A 36 6.86 -9.68 -10.35
N LYS A 37 7.32 -10.09 -9.16
CA LYS A 37 7.86 -11.44 -8.88
C LYS A 37 7.07 -12.19 -7.81
N GLU A 38 5.80 -11.88 -7.65
CA GLU A 38 4.97 -12.37 -6.55
C GLU A 38 4.58 -13.85 -6.66
N ARG A 39 4.90 -14.52 -7.78
CA ARG A 39 4.43 -15.88 -8.09
C ARG A 39 4.73 -16.91 -7.00
N GLU A 40 5.97 -16.96 -6.51
CA GLU A 40 6.37 -17.98 -5.52
C GLU A 40 5.61 -17.78 -4.19
N ALA A 41 5.44 -16.55 -3.76
CA ALA A 41 4.63 -16.24 -2.58
C ALA A 41 3.16 -16.63 -2.79
N ALA A 42 2.60 -16.35 -3.97
CA ALA A 42 1.23 -16.70 -4.31
C ALA A 42 1.00 -18.22 -4.35
N GLU A 43 1.94 -19.01 -4.90
CA GLU A 43 1.87 -20.48 -4.90
C GLU A 43 1.95 -21.05 -3.48
N TYR A 44 2.86 -20.55 -2.66
CA TYR A 44 2.97 -20.95 -1.26
C TYR A 44 1.66 -20.71 -0.50
N ILE A 45 1.09 -19.52 -0.64
CA ILE A 45 -0.16 -19.13 0.02
C ILE A 45 -1.32 -20.00 -0.49
N PHE A 46 -1.41 -20.22 -1.79
CA PHE A 46 -2.43 -21.06 -2.39
C PHE A 46 -2.40 -22.47 -1.81
N GLN A 47 -1.22 -23.08 -1.70
CA GLN A 47 -1.05 -24.39 -1.10
C GLN A 47 -1.43 -24.39 0.38
N TRP A 48 -0.95 -23.41 1.15
CA TRP A 48 -1.25 -23.29 2.58
C TRP A 48 -2.75 -23.22 2.87
N LEU A 49 -3.50 -22.45 2.05
CA LEU A 49 -4.96 -22.37 2.14
C LEU A 49 -5.65 -23.67 1.71
N SER A 50 -5.14 -24.33 0.67
CA SER A 50 -5.68 -25.62 0.18
C SER A 50 -5.63 -26.70 1.24
N GLU A 51 -4.49 -26.85 1.91
CA GLU A 51 -4.28 -27.83 3.00
C GLU A 51 -5.24 -27.63 4.19
N ARG A 52 -5.75 -26.40 4.34
CA ARG A 52 -6.68 -26.01 5.41
C ARG A 52 -8.14 -25.93 4.98
N GLY A 53 -8.45 -26.25 3.72
CA GLY A 53 -9.81 -26.21 3.20
C GLY A 53 -10.41 -24.81 3.15
N LEU A 54 -9.58 -23.78 2.96
CA LEU A 54 -9.99 -22.37 2.88
C LEU A 54 -10.31 -21.92 1.43
N GLU A 55 -10.75 -22.85 0.60
CA GLU A 55 -11.25 -22.66 -0.77
C GLU A 55 -10.41 -21.69 -1.64
N PRO A 56 -9.11 -21.88 -1.81
CA PRO A 56 -8.29 -20.93 -2.53
C PRO A 56 -8.59 -20.88 -4.03
N ARG A 57 -8.46 -19.68 -4.60
CA ARG A 57 -8.53 -19.41 -6.03
C ARG A 57 -7.40 -18.52 -6.47
N LYS A 58 -6.83 -18.83 -7.64
CA LYS A 58 -5.88 -17.96 -8.35
C LYS A 58 -6.67 -16.99 -9.22
N VAL A 59 -6.44 -15.70 -9.03
CA VAL A 59 -7.19 -14.61 -9.69
C VAL A 59 -6.20 -13.61 -10.26
N GLY A 60 -5.94 -13.64 -11.56
CA GLY A 60 -4.94 -12.79 -12.18
C GLY A 60 -5.16 -12.53 -13.66
N LEU A 61 -4.49 -11.51 -14.17
CA LEU A 61 -4.41 -11.18 -15.60
C LEU A 61 -3.39 -12.07 -16.31
N LEU A 62 -2.34 -12.46 -15.59
CA LEU A 62 -1.20 -13.20 -16.14
C LEU A 62 -1.02 -14.52 -15.40
N PRO A 63 -0.68 -15.62 -16.07
CA PRO A 63 -0.39 -16.90 -15.42
C PRO A 63 0.75 -16.83 -14.40
N GLU A 64 1.72 -15.94 -14.65
CA GLU A 64 2.91 -15.78 -13.82
C GLU A 64 2.72 -14.77 -12.68
N ARG A 65 1.61 -14.02 -12.70
CA ARG A 65 1.33 -12.95 -11.74
C ARG A 65 -0.15 -12.91 -11.40
N PHE A 66 -0.51 -13.49 -10.27
CA PHE A 66 -1.90 -13.63 -9.84
C PHE A 66 -2.06 -13.37 -8.35
N ASN A 67 -3.24 -12.90 -7.99
CA ASN A 67 -3.71 -12.81 -6.62
C ASN A 67 -4.17 -14.18 -6.13
N VAL A 68 -4.14 -14.39 -4.83
CA VAL A 68 -4.76 -15.54 -4.19
C VAL A 68 -5.94 -15.05 -3.37
N VAL A 69 -7.07 -15.71 -3.53
CA VAL A 69 -8.28 -15.43 -2.74
C VAL A 69 -8.68 -16.71 -2.04
N GLY A 70 -8.84 -16.64 -0.71
CA GLY A 70 -9.37 -17.73 0.12
C GLY A 70 -10.71 -17.38 0.74
N ARG A 71 -11.47 -18.38 1.18
CA ARG A 71 -12.74 -18.15 1.85
C ARG A 71 -12.96 -19.15 2.99
N LEU A 72 -13.33 -18.62 4.15
CA LEU A 72 -13.98 -19.40 5.22
C LEU A 72 -15.48 -19.10 5.20
N ARG A 73 -16.27 -20.12 4.84
CA ARG A 73 -17.72 -19.95 4.70
C ARG A 73 -18.43 -19.94 6.04
N GLY A 74 -19.34 -18.98 6.17
CA GLY A 74 -20.38 -18.98 7.19
C GLY A 74 -21.68 -19.68 6.74
N SER A 75 -22.77 -19.40 7.44
CA SER A 75 -24.11 -19.87 7.04
C SER A 75 -24.75 -19.03 5.92
N GLY A 76 -24.21 -17.87 5.64
CA GLY A 76 -24.73 -16.91 4.66
C GLY A 76 -25.72 -15.88 5.22
N ASP A 77 -25.97 -15.90 6.55
CA ASP A 77 -26.94 -15.00 7.20
C ASP A 77 -26.30 -13.75 7.84
N GLY A 78 -24.99 -13.60 7.73
CA GLY A 78 -24.20 -12.51 8.30
C GLY A 78 -23.36 -11.77 7.26
N PRO A 79 -22.75 -10.64 7.65
CA PRO A 79 -21.91 -9.85 6.74
C PRO A 79 -20.58 -10.55 6.42
N THR A 80 -20.12 -10.38 5.20
CA THR A 80 -18.81 -10.85 4.76
C THR A 80 -17.73 -9.82 5.10
N LEU A 81 -16.71 -10.26 5.86
CA LEU A 81 -15.52 -9.48 6.15
C LEU A 81 -14.39 -9.85 5.17
N VAL A 82 -13.86 -8.86 4.46
CA VAL A 82 -12.65 -9.02 3.64
C VAL A 82 -11.42 -8.65 4.46
N PHE A 83 -10.47 -9.56 4.58
CA PHE A 83 -9.09 -9.25 4.96
C PHE A 83 -8.27 -9.02 3.70
N ASN A 84 -7.56 -7.91 3.63
CA ASN A 84 -6.73 -7.56 2.50
C ASN A 84 -5.30 -7.25 2.94
N SER A 85 -4.34 -7.73 2.16
CA SER A 85 -2.92 -7.50 2.33
C SER A 85 -2.19 -7.82 1.03
N HIS A 86 -1.04 -7.17 0.78
CA HIS A 86 -0.28 -7.37 -0.45
C HIS A 86 0.92 -8.31 -0.26
N MET A 87 1.24 -9.05 -1.34
CA MET A 87 2.37 -9.98 -1.36
C MET A 87 3.68 -9.32 -1.78
N ASP A 88 3.61 -8.26 -2.58
CA ASP A 88 4.78 -7.60 -3.14
C ASP A 88 5.57 -6.81 -2.10
N THR A 89 6.88 -6.71 -2.33
CA THR A 89 7.83 -5.95 -1.51
C THR A 89 8.49 -4.84 -2.31
N SER A 90 8.97 -3.79 -1.63
CA SER A 90 9.41 -2.53 -2.25
C SER A 90 10.75 -2.61 -2.98
N VAL A 91 11.61 -3.58 -2.66
CA VAL A 91 12.97 -3.68 -3.24
C VAL A 91 13.23 -5.10 -3.70
N GLY A 92 13.72 -5.26 -4.93
CA GLY A 92 14.17 -6.52 -5.50
C GLY A 92 15.69 -6.67 -5.45
N ALA A 93 16.15 -7.92 -5.39
CA ALA A 93 17.58 -8.26 -5.34
C ALA A 93 18.38 -7.76 -6.56
N ASP A 94 17.71 -7.52 -7.65
CA ASP A 94 18.25 -7.14 -8.96
C ASP A 94 17.97 -5.68 -9.34
N GLU A 95 17.50 -4.86 -8.42
CA GLU A 95 17.34 -3.43 -8.65
C GLU A 95 18.70 -2.72 -8.69
N ILE A 96 19.19 -2.46 -9.89
CA ILE A 96 20.53 -1.94 -10.19
C ILE A 96 20.79 -0.59 -9.48
N TRP A 97 19.77 0.23 -9.27
CA TRP A 97 19.90 1.57 -8.72
C TRP A 97 19.86 1.65 -7.19
N SER A 98 19.39 0.59 -6.53
CA SER A 98 19.46 0.43 -5.08
C SER A 98 20.74 -0.32 -4.64
N THR A 99 21.80 -0.24 -5.44
CA THR A 99 23.01 -1.08 -5.35
C THR A 99 23.73 -1.08 -4.01
N ILE A 100 23.60 -0.04 -3.20
CA ILE A 100 24.21 0.01 -1.87
C ILE A 100 23.47 -0.93 -0.90
N HIS A 101 22.15 -1.11 -1.11
CA HIS A 101 21.28 -1.83 -0.19
C HIS A 101 20.64 -3.09 -0.78
N ALA A 102 20.64 -3.26 -2.11
CA ALA A 102 20.01 -4.40 -2.77
C ALA A 102 20.60 -5.76 -2.32
N ALA A 103 21.87 -5.79 -1.94
CA ALA A 103 22.52 -6.97 -1.39
C ALA A 103 22.28 -7.15 0.14
N ASP A 104 21.66 -6.18 0.81
CA ASP A 104 21.39 -6.26 2.24
C ASP A 104 20.32 -7.36 2.51
N PRO A 105 20.62 -8.32 3.40
CA PRO A 105 19.68 -9.39 3.74
C PRO A 105 18.29 -8.92 4.16
N ILE A 106 18.16 -7.70 4.69
CA ILE A 106 16.87 -7.12 5.12
C ILE A 106 15.81 -7.09 4.01
N TYR A 107 16.23 -6.96 2.74
CA TYR A 107 15.33 -6.91 1.60
C TYR A 107 14.88 -8.27 1.09
N HIS A 108 15.64 -9.34 1.37
CA HIS A 108 15.45 -10.67 0.77
C HIS A 108 15.20 -11.77 1.79
N LYS A 109 15.43 -11.50 3.06
CA LYS A 109 15.31 -12.50 4.14
C LYS A 109 14.47 -11.95 5.29
N ALA A 110 13.92 -12.88 6.05
CA ALA A 110 13.31 -12.59 7.33
C ALA A 110 13.95 -13.48 8.38
N TRP A 111 14.22 -12.91 9.55
CA TRP A 111 14.78 -13.65 10.69
C TRP A 111 14.24 -13.10 12.00
N ARG A 112 14.37 -13.91 13.05
CA ARG A 112 14.06 -13.49 14.40
C ARG A 112 15.34 -13.24 15.17
N GLU A 113 15.40 -12.12 15.88
CA GLU A 113 16.45 -11.83 16.82
C GLU A 113 15.83 -11.22 18.08
N GLY A 114 15.96 -11.93 19.20
CA GLY A 114 15.30 -11.57 20.44
C GLY A 114 13.77 -11.47 20.31
N GLU A 115 13.25 -10.31 20.63
CA GLU A 115 11.80 -10.02 20.56
C GLU A 115 11.35 -9.50 19.18
N TYR A 116 12.28 -9.29 18.23
CA TYR A 116 11.98 -8.70 16.93
C TYR A 116 12.07 -9.69 15.78
N LEU A 117 11.22 -9.47 14.80
CA LEU A 117 11.29 -10.04 13.45
C LEU A 117 11.82 -8.96 12.50
N TYR A 118 12.84 -9.29 11.74
CA TYR A 118 13.48 -8.42 10.76
C TYR A 118 13.17 -8.88 9.36
N GLY A 119 13.20 -7.98 8.43
CA GLY A 119 13.00 -8.24 7.01
C GLY A 119 11.89 -7.39 6.39
N ASN A 120 12.16 -6.83 5.21
CA ASN A 120 11.22 -5.98 4.51
C ASN A 120 9.85 -6.66 4.31
N GLY A 121 9.86 -7.91 3.83
CA GLY A 121 8.64 -8.67 3.58
C GLY A 121 7.83 -9.02 4.83
N VAL A 122 8.48 -9.23 5.99
CA VAL A 122 7.78 -9.49 7.25
C VAL A 122 7.19 -8.22 7.86
N CYS A 123 7.78 -7.09 7.56
CA CYS A 123 7.29 -5.79 8.02
C CYS A 123 6.15 -5.27 7.16
N ASN A 124 6.28 -5.34 5.83
CA ASN A 124 5.33 -4.78 4.86
C ASN A 124 5.16 -5.69 3.63
N ASP A 125 4.07 -6.53 3.47
CA ASP A 125 2.99 -6.62 4.43
C ASP A 125 2.70 -8.09 4.82
N LYS A 126 3.55 -9.05 4.36
CA LYS A 126 3.35 -10.51 4.52
C LYS A 126 3.26 -10.97 5.98
N GLY A 127 3.84 -10.21 6.91
CA GLY A 127 3.68 -10.54 8.33
C GLY A 127 2.29 -10.23 8.88
N ALA A 128 1.62 -9.16 8.41
CA ALA A 128 0.22 -8.91 8.76
C ALA A 128 -0.69 -9.94 8.07
N MET A 129 -0.36 -10.29 6.83
CA MET A 129 -1.00 -11.38 6.10
C MET A 129 -0.97 -12.70 6.89
N ALA A 130 0.19 -13.11 7.39
CA ALA A 130 0.35 -14.29 8.22
C ALA A 130 -0.57 -14.22 9.46
N ALA A 131 -0.66 -13.07 10.10
CA ALA A 131 -1.47 -12.90 11.30
C ALA A 131 -2.96 -13.18 11.05
N TRP A 132 -3.56 -12.61 9.98
CA TRP A 132 -4.97 -12.89 9.70
C TRP A 132 -5.20 -14.26 9.02
N MET A 133 -4.22 -14.83 8.31
CA MET A 133 -4.30 -16.22 7.84
C MET A 133 -4.43 -17.18 9.04
N ILE A 134 -3.59 -17.04 10.05
CA ILE A 134 -3.66 -17.85 11.27
C ILE A 134 -4.95 -17.55 12.06
N ALA A 135 -5.38 -16.29 12.12
CA ALA A 135 -6.67 -15.94 12.74
C ALA A 135 -7.83 -16.70 12.09
N CYS A 136 -7.89 -16.73 10.78
CA CYS A 136 -8.91 -17.46 10.02
C CYS A 136 -8.85 -18.98 10.26
N ASP A 137 -7.65 -19.57 10.25
CA ASP A 137 -7.45 -20.99 10.53
C ASP A 137 -7.81 -21.35 11.99
N THR A 138 -7.51 -20.46 12.93
CA THR A 138 -7.90 -20.63 14.35
C THR A 138 -9.42 -20.67 14.51
N ILE A 139 -10.16 -19.76 13.86
CA ILE A 139 -11.62 -19.78 13.84
C ILE A 139 -12.13 -21.09 13.23
N ARG A 140 -11.59 -21.51 12.09
CA ARG A 140 -11.95 -22.79 11.47
C ARG A 140 -11.73 -23.99 12.40
N ARG A 141 -10.58 -24.06 13.07
CA ARG A 141 -10.23 -25.15 14.02
C ARG A 141 -11.07 -25.16 15.26
N SER A 142 -11.59 -24.01 15.70
CA SER A 142 -12.45 -23.92 16.86
C SER A 142 -13.80 -24.62 16.69
N GLY A 143 -14.21 -24.89 15.46
CA GLY A 143 -15.50 -25.46 15.14
C GLY A 143 -16.67 -24.48 15.23
N ILE A 144 -16.43 -23.22 15.59
CA ILE A 144 -17.45 -22.17 15.58
C ILE A 144 -17.89 -21.90 14.14
N LYS A 145 -19.18 -22.02 13.89
CA LYS A 145 -19.77 -21.72 12.59
C LYS A 145 -20.14 -20.24 12.51
N LEU A 146 -19.49 -19.50 11.62
CA LEU A 146 -19.80 -18.09 11.39
C LEU A 146 -21.17 -17.93 10.72
N SER A 147 -21.81 -16.77 10.89
CA SER A 147 -22.99 -16.37 10.10
C SER A 147 -22.59 -15.77 8.76
N GLY A 148 -21.64 -14.84 8.74
CA GLY A 148 -21.06 -14.29 7.52
C GLY A 148 -19.78 -15.01 7.11
N ASP A 149 -19.30 -14.72 5.90
CA ASP A 149 -18.05 -15.29 5.38
C ASP A 149 -16.84 -14.45 5.82
N ILE A 150 -15.66 -15.08 5.87
CA ILE A 150 -14.38 -14.37 5.82
C ILE A 150 -13.79 -14.60 4.44
N LEU A 151 -13.50 -13.50 3.73
CA LEU A 151 -12.82 -13.49 2.45
C LEU A 151 -11.38 -13.01 2.65
N LEU A 152 -10.42 -13.81 2.21
CA LEU A 152 -8.99 -13.54 2.33
C LEU A 152 -8.48 -13.11 0.97
N THR A 153 -7.92 -11.90 0.85
CA THR A 153 -7.39 -11.39 -0.41
C THR A 153 -5.91 -11.03 -0.27
N MET A 154 -5.06 -11.86 -0.87
CA MET A 154 -3.62 -11.69 -0.96
C MET A 154 -3.29 -11.21 -2.35
N VAL A 155 -2.92 -9.95 -2.45
CA VAL A 155 -2.86 -9.27 -3.75
C VAL A 155 -1.45 -8.96 -4.21
N VAL A 156 -1.30 -8.79 -5.53
CA VAL A 156 -0.07 -8.33 -6.19
C VAL A 156 -0.14 -6.83 -6.46
N GLY A 157 1.01 -6.18 -6.59
CA GLY A 157 1.11 -4.84 -7.17
C GLY A 157 0.49 -3.72 -6.33
N GLU A 158 0.48 -3.81 -5.00
CA GLU A 158 0.16 -2.71 -4.10
C GLU A 158 1.28 -1.68 -4.10
N ILE A 159 2.54 -2.14 -4.04
CA ILE A 159 3.71 -1.30 -4.22
C ILE A 159 3.86 -1.03 -5.72
N GLY A 160 3.75 0.23 -6.11
CA GLY A 160 3.59 0.56 -7.51
C GLY A 160 4.87 0.52 -8.34
N LEU A 161 4.89 -0.34 -9.33
CA LEU A 161 5.69 -0.15 -10.54
C LEU A 161 4.73 0.32 -11.64
N GLU A 162 4.83 1.57 -12.06
CA GLU A 162 3.92 2.14 -13.04
C GLU A 162 4.55 2.13 -14.43
N PRO A 163 3.80 1.75 -15.49
CA PRO A 163 4.31 1.78 -16.85
C PRO A 163 4.58 3.21 -17.31
N ILE A 164 5.83 3.49 -17.67
CA ILE A 164 6.26 4.79 -18.20
C ILE A 164 7.53 4.64 -19.02
N ASP A 165 7.62 5.37 -20.13
CA ASP A 165 8.76 5.41 -21.05
C ASP A 165 9.18 3.99 -21.49
N GLU A 166 10.39 3.53 -21.14
CA GLU A 166 10.89 2.20 -21.44
C GLU A 166 10.41 1.09 -20.48
N TYR A 167 9.59 1.44 -19.49
CA TYR A 167 8.99 0.48 -18.55
C TYR A 167 7.53 0.16 -18.93
N PRO A 168 7.30 -0.73 -19.93
CA PRO A 168 5.95 -0.99 -20.43
C PRO A 168 5.19 -2.00 -19.56
N ALA A 169 3.85 -1.94 -19.62
CA ALA A 169 3.00 -3.03 -19.19
C ALA A 169 3.30 -4.32 -19.99
N PRO A 170 3.05 -5.55 -19.45
CA PRO A 170 2.35 -5.83 -18.21
C PRO A 170 3.23 -5.93 -16.96
N VAL A 171 4.55 -5.89 -17.08
CA VAL A 171 5.46 -6.07 -15.93
C VAL A 171 5.26 -4.95 -14.89
N TYR A 172 5.05 -3.74 -15.37
CA TYR A 172 4.86 -2.54 -14.53
C TYR A 172 3.40 -2.22 -14.20
N VAL A 173 2.47 -3.14 -14.46
CA VAL A 173 1.08 -3.00 -13.99
C VAL A 173 1.01 -3.28 -12.49
N ALA A 174 0.71 -2.26 -11.69
CA ALA A 174 0.63 -2.37 -10.25
C ALA A 174 -0.83 -2.49 -9.77
N LYS A 175 -1.41 -1.40 -9.33
CA LYS A 175 -2.70 -1.32 -8.62
C LYS A 175 -3.91 -1.93 -9.36
N GLU A 176 -3.86 -2.04 -10.68
CA GLU A 176 -4.90 -2.67 -11.50
C GLU A 176 -4.89 -4.19 -11.43
N ALA A 177 -3.71 -4.78 -11.17
CA ALA A 177 -3.55 -6.24 -11.13
C ALA A 177 -3.91 -6.84 -9.77
N GLY A 178 -3.92 -6.03 -8.71
CA GLY A 178 -4.18 -6.43 -7.33
C GLY A 178 -5.65 -6.33 -6.93
N THR A 179 -5.90 -5.63 -5.83
CA THR A 179 -7.23 -5.50 -5.20
C THR A 179 -8.31 -5.08 -6.19
N ARG A 180 -8.05 -4.11 -7.07
CA ARG A 180 -9.00 -3.68 -8.11
C ARG A 180 -9.44 -4.85 -9.00
N PHE A 181 -8.51 -5.67 -9.46
CA PHE A 181 -8.82 -6.83 -10.30
C PHE A 181 -9.65 -7.86 -9.53
N VAL A 182 -9.29 -8.13 -8.27
CA VAL A 182 -10.00 -9.07 -7.40
C VAL A 182 -11.46 -8.63 -7.19
N LEU A 183 -11.69 -7.36 -6.86
CA LEU A 183 -13.04 -6.81 -6.69
C LEU A 183 -13.85 -6.87 -7.98
N ASN A 184 -13.24 -6.54 -9.14
CA ASN A 184 -13.90 -6.61 -10.45
C ASN A 184 -14.27 -8.04 -10.87
N ARG A 185 -13.71 -9.06 -10.22
CA ARG A 185 -14.06 -10.49 -10.41
C ARG A 185 -15.11 -10.99 -9.42
N GLY A 186 -15.70 -10.09 -8.62
CA GLY A 186 -16.80 -10.42 -7.73
C GLY A 186 -16.37 -10.93 -6.35
N PHE A 187 -15.09 -10.82 -5.99
CA PHE A 187 -14.63 -11.11 -4.63
C PHE A 187 -14.80 -9.88 -3.76
N VAL A 188 -16.02 -9.62 -3.37
CA VAL A 188 -16.47 -8.46 -2.59
C VAL A 188 -17.03 -8.89 -1.25
N GLY A 189 -17.07 -7.97 -0.30
CA GLY A 189 -17.67 -8.18 1.02
C GLY A 189 -18.44 -6.94 1.49
N ASP A 190 -19.02 -7.03 2.66
CA ASP A 190 -19.75 -5.92 3.29
C ASP A 190 -18.79 -4.93 3.95
N PHE A 191 -17.66 -5.44 4.44
CA PHE A 191 -16.60 -4.66 5.08
C PHE A 191 -15.23 -5.13 4.65
N ALA A 192 -14.25 -4.20 4.65
CA ALA A 192 -12.85 -4.50 4.41
C ALA A 192 -11.96 -4.07 5.58
N LEU A 193 -11.13 -4.98 6.08
CA LEU A 193 -10.03 -4.67 6.97
C LEU A 193 -8.72 -4.80 6.20
N VAL A 194 -8.07 -3.66 5.99
CA VAL A 194 -6.76 -3.59 5.33
C VAL A 194 -5.70 -3.62 6.42
N ALA A 195 -4.93 -4.71 6.46
CA ALA A 195 -4.04 -5.03 7.57
C ALA A 195 -2.68 -4.34 7.43
N GLU A 196 -2.68 -3.04 7.39
CA GLU A 196 -1.50 -2.19 7.23
C GLU A 196 -0.87 -1.75 8.56
N GLY A 197 0.38 -1.29 8.50
CA GLY A 197 1.15 -0.82 9.65
C GLY A 197 0.64 0.50 10.22
N THR A 198 -0.33 0.46 11.12
CA THR A 198 -0.93 1.65 11.77
C THR A 198 -0.61 1.79 13.25
N ASP A 199 0.26 0.94 13.79
CA ASP A 199 0.57 0.88 15.23
C ASP A 199 -0.68 0.68 16.11
N PHE A 200 -1.58 -0.20 15.64
CA PHE A 200 -2.89 -0.44 16.24
C PHE A 200 -3.75 0.83 16.41
N ARG A 201 -3.50 1.83 15.57
CA ARG A 201 -4.37 3.00 15.41
C ARG A 201 -5.38 2.72 14.32
N VAL A 202 -6.55 3.35 14.43
CA VAL A 202 -7.65 3.14 13.49
C VAL A 202 -7.80 4.33 12.57
N GLY A 203 -7.93 4.06 11.26
CA GLY A 203 -8.15 5.09 10.24
C GLY A 203 -8.83 4.53 9.01
N TRP A 204 -9.45 5.41 8.21
CA TRP A 204 -10.12 5.02 6.96
C TRP A 204 -10.04 6.08 5.88
N THR A 205 -9.43 7.23 6.16
CA THR A 205 -9.11 8.26 5.16
C THR A 205 -7.70 8.04 4.66
N GLU A 206 -7.49 8.12 3.35
CA GLU A 206 -6.17 7.95 2.74
C GLU A 206 -5.92 8.97 1.63
N ALA A 207 -4.63 9.35 1.49
CA ALA A 207 -4.18 10.14 0.36
C ALA A 207 -4.35 9.38 -0.96
N GLY A 208 -4.47 10.14 -2.04
CA GLY A 208 -4.25 9.67 -3.40
C GLY A 208 -2.82 9.97 -3.85
N LYS A 209 -2.55 9.65 -5.11
CA LYS A 209 -1.29 10.00 -5.76
C LYS A 209 -1.51 10.42 -7.21
N ALA A 210 -0.72 11.38 -7.66
CA ALA A 210 -0.67 11.81 -9.05
C ALA A 210 0.80 11.87 -9.46
N PHE A 211 1.19 11.12 -10.49
CA PHE A 211 2.54 11.08 -10.97
C PHE A 211 2.68 11.89 -12.25
N PHE A 212 3.57 12.86 -12.20
CA PHE A 212 3.82 13.76 -13.31
C PHE A 212 5.21 13.52 -13.89
N LYS A 213 5.29 13.63 -15.21
CA LYS A 213 6.55 13.77 -15.94
C LYS A 213 6.67 15.19 -16.47
N ILE A 214 7.77 15.83 -16.18
CA ILE A 214 8.12 17.16 -16.70
C ILE A 214 9.32 17.01 -17.62
N LEU A 215 9.14 17.38 -18.89
CA LEU A 215 10.24 17.50 -19.84
C LEU A 215 10.65 18.95 -19.93
N VAL A 216 11.96 19.20 -19.92
CA VAL A 216 12.56 20.50 -20.24
C VAL A 216 13.39 20.33 -21.49
N PHE A 217 13.20 21.24 -22.43
CA PHE A 217 13.87 21.20 -23.73
C PHE A 217 15.09 22.12 -23.79
N GLY A 218 16.18 21.63 -24.37
CA GLY A 218 17.37 22.38 -24.69
C GLY A 218 17.26 23.03 -26.05
N GLU A 219 18.41 23.32 -26.65
CA GLU A 219 18.50 23.87 -27.98
C GLU A 219 18.62 22.77 -29.03
N GLU A 220 18.05 22.99 -30.21
CA GLU A 220 18.11 22.07 -31.34
C GLU A 220 18.64 22.81 -32.57
N PRO A 221 19.69 22.29 -33.23
CA PRO A 221 20.44 21.07 -32.94
C PRO A 221 21.31 21.18 -31.67
N PRO A 222 21.65 20.02 -31.02
CA PRO A 222 22.46 20.03 -29.80
C PRO A 222 23.87 20.59 -30.10
N VAL A 223 24.34 21.44 -29.21
CA VAL A 223 25.61 22.16 -29.39
C VAL A 223 26.79 21.27 -28.99
N TYR A 224 27.80 21.14 -29.84
CA TYR A 224 29.04 20.45 -29.52
C TYR A 224 29.86 21.23 -28.48
N THR A 225 30.42 20.55 -27.48
CA THR A 225 31.02 21.15 -26.29
C THR A 225 31.95 22.34 -26.55
N PRO A 226 32.87 22.33 -27.55
CA PRO A 226 33.73 23.49 -27.84
C PRO A 226 32.98 24.76 -28.29
N TYR A 227 31.74 24.63 -28.74
CA TYR A 227 30.91 25.74 -29.22
C TYR A 227 29.84 26.19 -28.21
N VAL A 228 29.83 25.61 -27.02
CA VAL A 228 28.89 26.02 -25.96
C VAL A 228 29.23 27.43 -25.48
N THR A 229 28.29 28.35 -25.65
CA THR A 229 28.39 29.71 -25.13
C THR A 229 27.53 29.89 -23.91
N ARG A 230 27.83 30.88 -23.06
CA ARG A 230 27.04 31.25 -21.86
C ARG A 230 26.54 32.70 -21.93
N THR A 231 26.40 33.21 -23.14
CA THR A 231 25.95 34.58 -23.40
C THR A 231 24.43 34.71 -23.50
N SER A 232 23.73 33.60 -23.72
CA SER A 232 22.28 33.57 -23.80
C SER A 232 21.66 33.52 -22.39
N ALA A 233 20.51 34.17 -22.21
CA ALA A 233 19.74 34.11 -20.99
C ALA A 233 19.29 32.67 -20.64
N LEU A 234 19.01 31.85 -21.66
CA LEU A 234 18.72 30.44 -21.50
C LEU A 234 19.91 29.60 -21.98
N SER A 235 20.32 28.62 -21.16
CA SER A 235 21.34 27.64 -21.57
C SER A 235 20.86 26.82 -22.78
N SER A 236 21.76 26.46 -23.67
CA SER A 236 21.46 25.49 -24.74
C SER A 236 21.23 24.08 -24.24
N ASN A 237 21.58 23.77 -22.98
CA ASN A 237 21.56 22.45 -22.38
C ASN A 237 20.32 22.26 -21.50
N ALA A 238 19.46 21.29 -21.84
CA ALA A 238 18.25 20.97 -21.07
C ALA A 238 18.55 20.62 -19.61
N ILE A 239 19.66 19.93 -19.31
CA ILE A 239 20.07 19.61 -17.95
C ILE A 239 20.29 20.88 -17.11
N VAL A 240 20.90 21.89 -17.70
CA VAL A 240 21.14 23.19 -17.03
C VAL A 240 19.84 23.95 -16.86
N ARG A 241 18.95 23.91 -17.86
CA ARG A 241 17.60 24.51 -17.76
C ARG A 241 16.72 23.85 -16.69
N MET A 242 16.97 22.58 -16.35
CA MET A 242 16.22 21.87 -15.32
C MET A 242 16.53 22.38 -13.90
N VAL A 243 17.70 22.97 -13.65
CA VAL A 243 18.10 23.44 -12.32
C VAL A 243 17.09 24.43 -11.71
N PRO A 244 16.74 25.56 -12.37
CA PRO A 244 15.73 26.48 -11.81
C PRO A 244 14.33 25.86 -11.72
N VAL A 245 14.00 24.87 -12.53
CA VAL A 245 12.74 24.13 -12.44
C VAL A 245 12.69 23.33 -11.14
N ILE A 246 13.75 22.59 -10.82
CA ILE A 246 13.84 21.84 -9.56
C ILE A 246 13.74 22.79 -8.36
N GLN A 247 14.46 23.91 -8.37
CA GLN A 247 14.41 24.89 -7.29
C GLN A 247 13.00 25.44 -7.06
N ARG A 248 12.32 25.84 -8.14
CA ARG A 248 10.95 26.37 -8.03
C ARG A 248 9.93 25.32 -7.60
N LEU A 249 10.11 24.05 -8.01
CA LEU A 249 9.27 22.95 -7.56
C LEU A 249 9.44 22.64 -6.07
N GLU A 250 10.65 22.69 -5.53
CA GLU A 250 10.91 22.53 -4.10
C GLU A 250 10.30 23.67 -3.25
N GLU A 251 10.26 24.89 -3.79
CA GLU A 251 9.54 26.01 -3.16
C GLU A 251 8.03 25.77 -3.18
N TRP A 252 7.48 25.44 -4.34
CA TRP A 252 6.09 25.11 -4.50
C TRP A 252 5.65 23.93 -3.61
N ALA A 253 6.47 22.90 -3.49
CA ALA A 253 6.18 21.75 -2.64
C ALA A 253 5.89 22.18 -1.20
N LYS A 254 6.67 23.10 -0.63
CA LYS A 254 6.46 23.62 0.72
C LYS A 254 5.12 24.34 0.85
N GLU A 255 4.76 25.18 -0.12
CA GLU A 255 3.49 25.89 -0.17
C GLU A 255 2.31 24.93 -0.31
N TYR A 256 2.44 23.95 -1.23
CA TYR A 256 1.44 22.95 -1.53
C TYR A 256 1.11 22.05 -0.33
N GLU A 257 2.12 21.56 0.36
CA GLU A 257 1.99 20.66 1.50
C GLU A 257 1.22 21.33 2.67
N VAL A 258 1.47 22.61 2.93
CA VAL A 258 0.79 23.36 3.96
C VAL A 258 -0.65 23.71 3.56
N SER A 259 -0.83 24.18 2.32
CA SER A 259 -2.13 24.70 1.85
C SER A 259 -3.18 23.63 1.61
N ASN A 260 -2.76 22.38 1.41
CA ASN A 260 -3.64 21.29 1.04
C ASN A 260 -3.84 20.23 2.14
N ARG A 261 -3.48 20.53 3.39
CA ARG A 261 -3.76 19.66 4.53
C ARG A 261 -5.26 19.41 4.64
N TYR A 262 -5.66 18.14 4.78
CA TYR A 262 -7.04 17.71 4.85
C TYR A 262 -7.30 16.96 6.16
N GLU A 263 -8.44 17.20 6.80
CA GLU A 263 -8.83 16.56 8.06
C GLU A 263 -10.26 16.05 7.98
N SER A 264 -10.46 14.82 8.44
CA SER A 264 -11.76 14.19 8.55
C SER A 264 -11.82 13.25 9.76
N PRO A 265 -13.01 12.69 10.08
CA PRO A 265 -13.11 11.67 11.14
C PRO A 265 -12.25 10.44 10.93
N GLY A 266 -11.88 10.11 9.67
CA GLY A 266 -11.07 8.95 9.30
C GLY A 266 -9.57 9.16 9.40
N GLY A 267 -9.13 10.42 9.55
CA GLY A 267 -7.71 10.74 9.68
C GLY A 267 -7.36 12.11 9.10
N ILE A 268 -6.07 12.44 9.21
CA ILE A 268 -5.50 13.68 8.68
C ILE A 268 -4.56 13.31 7.53
N VAL A 269 -4.80 13.88 6.35
CA VAL A 269 -3.91 13.75 5.20
C VAL A 269 -3.05 14.99 5.08
N GLU A 270 -1.75 14.82 5.20
CA GLU A 270 -0.74 15.83 4.91
C GLU A 270 -0.10 15.47 3.57
N PRO A 271 -0.46 16.14 2.47
CA PRO A 271 0.09 15.82 1.17
C PRO A 271 1.61 16.07 1.15
N ARG A 272 2.31 15.32 0.30
CA ARG A 272 3.75 15.44 0.11
C ARG A 272 4.07 15.46 -1.38
N VAL A 273 5.18 16.11 -1.71
CA VAL A 273 5.71 16.16 -3.07
C VAL A 273 7.15 15.66 -3.06
N SER A 274 7.51 14.82 -4.02
CA SER A 274 8.88 14.33 -4.17
C SER A 274 9.28 14.26 -5.65
N ILE A 275 10.48 14.70 -5.97
CA ILE A 275 11.12 14.40 -7.23
C ILE A 275 11.78 13.03 -7.10
N GLY A 276 11.12 12.01 -7.64
CA GLY A 276 11.54 10.60 -7.47
C GLY A 276 12.64 10.17 -8.45
N ALA A 277 12.73 10.80 -9.61
CA ALA A 277 13.75 10.47 -10.63
C ALA A 277 14.07 11.65 -11.52
N ILE A 278 15.30 11.63 -12.08
CA ILE A 278 15.76 12.55 -13.12
C ILE A 278 16.48 11.79 -14.21
N ARG A 279 16.24 12.16 -15.47
CA ARG A 279 16.91 11.59 -16.66
C ARG A 279 17.26 12.70 -17.64
N GLY A 280 18.50 12.75 -18.07
CA GLY A 280 18.94 13.76 -19.04
C GLY A 280 20.23 13.39 -19.74
N GLY A 281 20.31 13.69 -21.02
CA GLY A 281 21.48 13.40 -21.86
C GLY A 281 21.68 11.91 -22.15
N LEU A 282 22.78 11.63 -22.85
CA LEU A 282 23.21 10.30 -23.25
C LEU A 282 24.61 10.04 -22.68
N PRO A 283 24.77 9.18 -21.64
CA PRO A 283 26.08 8.98 -21.00
C PRO A 283 27.20 8.56 -21.94
N TYR A 284 26.87 7.86 -23.02
CA TYR A 284 27.83 7.45 -24.05
C TYR A 284 28.12 8.54 -25.13
N LYS A 285 27.46 9.70 -25.04
CA LYS A 285 27.59 10.80 -26.00
C LYS A 285 27.59 12.18 -25.32
N ILE A 286 28.44 12.32 -24.32
CA ILE A 286 28.52 13.53 -23.46
C ILE A 286 29.16 14.76 -24.15
N THR A 287 29.59 14.64 -25.40
CA THR A 287 30.27 15.72 -26.16
C THR A 287 29.32 16.78 -26.71
N LYS A 288 28.00 16.62 -26.47
CA LYS A 288 26.98 17.58 -26.92
C LYS A 288 26.05 17.93 -25.75
N THR A 289 25.41 19.11 -25.82
CA THR A 289 24.38 19.53 -24.89
C THR A 289 23.21 18.59 -24.96
N SER A 290 22.55 18.35 -23.82
CA SER A 290 21.31 17.57 -23.77
C SER A 290 20.15 18.34 -24.40
N GLN A 291 19.43 17.69 -25.30
CA GLN A 291 18.22 18.25 -25.91
C GLN A 291 16.99 18.14 -25.00
N VAL A 292 16.96 17.13 -24.11
CA VAL A 292 15.86 16.88 -23.20
C VAL A 292 16.38 16.48 -21.82
N CYS A 293 15.75 17.02 -20.78
CA CYS A 293 15.89 16.54 -19.41
C CYS A 293 14.49 16.29 -18.84
N ALA A 294 14.28 15.13 -18.26
CA ALA A 294 13.01 14.71 -17.65
C ALA A 294 13.16 14.62 -16.14
N ILE A 295 12.14 15.04 -15.40
CA ILE A 295 11.96 14.70 -13.99
C ILE A 295 10.59 14.07 -13.78
N TYR A 296 10.50 13.24 -12.74
CA TYR A 296 9.31 12.48 -12.39
C TYR A 296 8.92 12.81 -10.96
N LEU A 297 7.69 13.33 -10.78
CA LEU A 297 7.17 13.75 -9.48
C LEU A 297 6.14 12.77 -8.97
N ASP A 298 6.24 12.43 -7.68
CA ASP A 298 5.15 11.88 -6.88
C ASP A 298 4.48 13.02 -6.10
N VAL A 299 3.24 13.32 -6.44
CA VAL A 299 2.42 14.31 -5.73
C VAL A 299 1.31 13.59 -4.99
N ARG A 300 1.37 13.62 -3.67
CA ARG A 300 0.28 13.09 -2.83
C ARG A 300 -0.85 14.10 -2.79
N ILE A 301 -2.07 13.62 -3.00
CA ILE A 301 -3.27 14.44 -3.10
C ILE A 301 -4.27 14.04 -2.02
N THR A 302 -5.11 14.98 -1.63
CA THR A 302 -6.13 14.77 -0.62
C THR A 302 -7.50 14.50 -1.23
N PRO A 303 -8.48 14.01 -0.45
CA PRO A 303 -9.85 13.80 -0.94
C PRO A 303 -10.52 15.06 -1.53
N ALA A 304 -10.07 16.25 -1.14
CA ALA A 304 -10.58 17.52 -1.67
C ALA A 304 -10.00 17.91 -3.04
N GLN A 305 -8.98 17.21 -3.52
CA GLN A 305 -8.25 17.59 -4.74
C GLN A 305 -8.56 16.67 -5.92
N ARG A 306 -8.53 17.24 -7.12
CA ARG A 306 -8.52 16.50 -8.39
C ARG A 306 -7.14 16.61 -9.03
N PRO A 307 -6.66 15.60 -9.76
CA PRO A 307 -5.33 15.61 -10.40
C PRO A 307 -5.19 16.76 -11.41
N GLU A 308 -6.29 17.15 -12.07
CA GLU A 308 -6.29 18.27 -13.01
C GLU A 308 -6.11 19.65 -12.34
N ASP A 309 -6.52 19.79 -11.08
CA ASP A 309 -6.26 21.02 -10.32
C ASP A 309 -4.77 21.14 -10.02
N VAL A 310 -4.14 20.05 -9.59
CA VAL A 310 -2.69 19.96 -9.38
C VAL A 310 -1.92 20.17 -10.68
N ARG A 311 -2.36 19.58 -11.78
CA ARG A 311 -1.72 19.78 -13.10
C ARG A 311 -1.74 21.24 -13.54
N ARG A 312 -2.88 21.94 -13.33
CA ARG A 312 -2.98 23.39 -13.64
C ARG A 312 -2.08 24.24 -12.77
N GLU A 313 -1.97 23.90 -11.50
CA GLU A 313 -1.07 24.59 -10.56
C GLU A 313 0.39 24.38 -10.94
N LEU A 314 0.82 23.15 -11.19
CA LEU A 314 2.16 22.82 -11.68
C LEU A 314 2.50 23.56 -12.97
N ARG A 315 1.56 23.64 -13.92
CA ARG A 315 1.76 24.37 -15.17
C ARG A 315 2.08 25.85 -14.91
N ARG A 316 1.36 26.52 -14.02
CA ARG A 316 1.65 27.93 -13.68
C ARG A 316 3.03 28.08 -13.05
N VAL A 317 3.39 27.18 -12.13
CA VAL A 317 4.72 27.16 -11.50
C VAL A 317 5.83 27.00 -12.52
N LEU A 318 5.66 26.16 -13.53
CA LEU A 318 6.63 25.94 -14.61
C LEU A 318 6.71 27.14 -15.56
N GLU A 319 5.57 27.77 -15.87
CA GLU A 319 5.51 28.98 -16.69
C GLU A 319 6.30 30.15 -16.06
N GLU A 320 6.29 30.29 -14.72
CA GLU A 320 7.07 31.29 -14.00
C GLU A 320 8.58 31.15 -14.20
N VAL A 321 9.07 29.93 -14.41
CA VAL A 321 10.50 29.67 -14.66
C VAL A 321 10.96 30.12 -16.03
N GLY A 322 10.06 30.21 -17.01
CA GLY A 322 10.32 30.71 -18.34
C GLY A 322 11.20 29.80 -19.23
N VAL A 323 11.25 28.50 -18.95
CA VAL A 323 11.92 27.49 -19.80
C VAL A 323 10.91 26.74 -20.64
N PRO A 324 11.22 26.30 -21.85
CA PRO A 324 10.37 25.44 -22.64
C PRO A 324 10.17 24.07 -21.92
N PHE A 325 8.94 23.68 -21.71
CA PHE A 325 8.58 22.43 -21.01
C PHE A 325 7.39 21.73 -21.63
N ASP A 326 7.26 20.44 -21.31
CA ASP A 326 6.02 19.67 -21.39
C ASP A 326 5.69 19.06 -20.04
N LEU A 327 4.39 18.95 -19.72
CA LEU A 327 3.86 18.44 -18.46
C LEU A 327 2.82 17.36 -18.73
N THR A 328 3.15 16.13 -18.38
CA THR A 328 2.27 14.97 -18.55
C THR A 328 1.91 14.38 -17.19
N LEU A 329 0.60 14.18 -16.94
CA LEU A 329 0.10 13.30 -15.90
C LEU A 329 0.07 11.87 -16.46
N TYR A 330 0.87 10.94 -15.94
CA TYR A 330 0.96 9.59 -16.50
C TYR A 330 0.27 8.52 -15.67
N THR A 331 0.05 8.78 -14.37
CA THR A 331 -0.82 7.92 -13.54
C THR A 331 -1.48 8.69 -12.43
N TYR A 332 -2.63 8.18 -12.01
CA TYR A 332 -3.44 8.80 -10.99
C TYR A 332 -4.17 7.73 -10.17
N ARG A 333 -4.17 7.93 -8.87
CA ARG A 333 -4.96 7.13 -7.93
C ARG A 333 -5.69 8.07 -6.98
N ARG A 334 -7.00 7.96 -6.96
CA ARG A 334 -7.86 8.86 -6.19
C ARG A 334 -7.65 8.69 -4.68
N ALA A 335 -7.74 9.80 -3.94
CA ALA A 335 -7.90 9.85 -2.50
C ALA A 335 -9.37 9.64 -2.12
N TYR A 336 -9.62 9.00 -1.01
CA TYR A 336 -10.98 8.83 -0.47
C TYR A 336 -11.01 9.20 1.00
N ASP A 337 -12.13 9.82 1.40
CA ASP A 337 -12.43 10.12 2.80
C ASP A 337 -12.99 8.90 3.55
N GLY A 338 -13.27 7.83 2.81
CA GLY A 338 -13.88 6.62 3.30
C GLY A 338 -15.40 6.70 3.38
N ILE A 339 -16.01 5.57 3.72
CA ILE A 339 -17.44 5.43 3.87
C ILE A 339 -17.74 5.31 5.37
N HIS A 340 -18.12 6.43 5.99
CA HIS A 340 -18.41 6.52 7.41
C HIS A 340 -19.82 7.08 7.59
N GLY A 341 -20.62 6.42 8.43
CA GLY A 341 -21.85 6.86 9.05
C GLY A 341 -22.75 7.82 8.31
N GLN A 342 -23.12 7.53 7.07
CA GLN A 342 -24.11 8.35 6.37
C GLN A 342 -25.23 7.51 5.75
N GLY A 343 -26.36 7.46 6.44
CA GLY A 343 -27.62 6.98 5.92
C GLY A 343 -27.90 5.49 6.07
N SER A 344 -29.04 5.06 5.55
CA SER A 344 -29.66 3.75 5.73
C SER A 344 -28.91 2.55 5.13
N LYS A 345 -27.74 2.74 4.55
CA LYS A 345 -26.91 1.66 3.95
C LYS A 345 -25.64 1.34 4.73
N GLY A 346 -25.45 1.95 5.91
CA GLY A 346 -24.34 1.63 6.81
C GLY A 346 -22.96 2.00 6.26
N GLY A 347 -22.18 2.71 7.05
CA GLY A 347 -20.75 2.93 6.84
C GLY A 347 -19.93 1.83 7.53
N ASN A 348 -18.71 2.17 7.90
CA ASN A 348 -17.77 1.27 8.57
C ASN A 348 -18.02 1.08 10.08
N GLU A 349 -19.08 1.65 10.67
CA GLU A 349 -19.32 1.62 12.11
C GLU A 349 -19.44 0.22 12.71
N PRO A 350 -20.06 -0.77 12.04
CA PRO A 350 -20.09 -2.12 12.61
C PRO A 350 -18.69 -2.71 12.76
N LEU A 351 -17.81 -2.51 11.77
CA LEU A 351 -16.42 -2.93 11.82
C LEU A 351 -15.64 -2.13 12.87
N LEU A 352 -15.85 -0.81 12.96
CA LEU A 352 -15.22 0.04 13.98
C LEU A 352 -15.57 -0.42 15.39
N ARG A 353 -16.84 -0.73 15.68
CA ARG A 353 -17.26 -1.26 16.99
C ARG A 353 -16.56 -2.58 17.33
N ALA A 354 -16.41 -3.47 16.34
CA ALA A 354 -15.68 -4.72 16.53
C ALA A 354 -14.19 -4.49 16.82
N ILE A 355 -13.57 -3.53 16.12
CA ILE A 355 -12.18 -3.12 16.38
C ILE A 355 -12.04 -2.50 17.77
N GLU A 356 -12.91 -1.58 18.15
CA GLU A 356 -12.90 -0.92 19.45
C GLU A 356 -13.09 -1.95 20.60
N SER A 357 -14.03 -2.88 20.43
CA SER A 357 -14.26 -3.97 21.39
C SER A 357 -13.02 -4.85 21.56
N ALA A 358 -12.44 -5.31 20.46
CA ALA A 358 -11.23 -6.13 20.46
C ALA A 358 -10.02 -5.39 21.05
N HIS A 359 -9.82 -4.14 20.65
CA HIS A 359 -8.73 -3.31 21.15
C HIS A 359 -8.84 -3.06 22.65
N LYS A 360 -10.01 -2.70 23.11
CA LYS A 360 -10.28 -2.48 24.55
C LYS A 360 -10.09 -3.74 25.38
N ALA A 361 -10.49 -4.91 24.85
CA ALA A 361 -10.27 -6.18 25.53
C ALA A 361 -8.77 -6.53 25.63
N MET A 362 -7.96 -6.17 24.63
CA MET A 362 -6.53 -6.50 24.54
C MET A 362 -5.63 -5.48 25.23
N PHE A 363 -5.95 -4.18 25.14
CA PHE A 363 -5.10 -3.08 25.59
C PHE A 363 -5.67 -2.31 26.80
N GLY A 364 -6.92 -2.58 27.20
CA GLY A 364 -7.61 -1.89 28.30
C GLY A 364 -8.07 -0.46 27.98
N LYS A 365 -7.92 0.01 26.74
CA LYS A 365 -8.30 1.35 26.26
C LYS A 365 -8.88 1.27 24.86
N ASP A 366 -9.55 2.33 24.43
CA ASP A 366 -10.04 2.46 23.06
C ASP A 366 -8.86 2.79 22.10
N PRO A 367 -8.94 2.39 20.80
CA PRO A 367 -7.89 2.68 19.85
C PRO A 367 -7.79 4.17 19.56
N GLU A 368 -6.57 4.67 19.40
CA GLU A 368 -6.32 6.01 18.94
C GLU A 368 -6.52 6.11 17.42
N ARG A 369 -6.76 7.33 16.92
CA ARG A 369 -6.83 7.60 15.47
C ARG A 369 -5.44 7.54 14.84
N CYS A 370 -5.40 7.14 13.57
CA CYS A 370 -4.19 7.17 12.77
C CYS A 370 -3.55 8.55 12.77
N LEU A 371 -2.22 8.58 12.87
CA LEU A 371 -1.43 9.80 12.71
C LEU A 371 -1.32 10.16 11.22
N PRO A 372 -0.99 11.43 10.89
CA PRO A 372 -0.86 11.86 9.49
C PRO A 372 0.07 10.98 8.64
N GLN A 373 1.18 10.49 9.21
CA GLN A 373 2.07 9.58 8.49
C GLN A 373 1.42 8.26 8.07
N HIS A 374 0.35 7.82 8.76
CA HIS A 374 -0.38 6.60 8.40
C HIS A 374 -1.41 6.83 7.30
N THR A 375 -1.98 8.03 7.21
CA THR A 375 -3.07 8.37 6.30
C THR A 375 -2.64 9.19 5.09
N SER A 376 -1.38 9.64 5.05
CA SER A 376 -0.80 10.38 3.91
C SER A 376 -0.15 9.48 2.86
N MET A 377 -0.36 8.17 2.96
CA MET A 377 0.05 7.18 1.97
C MET A 377 -1.13 6.89 1.02
N TRP A 378 -0.87 6.10 -0.01
CA TRP A 378 -1.93 5.46 -0.78
C TRP A 378 -1.89 3.96 -0.51
N ARG A 379 -3.02 3.38 -0.14
CA ARG A 379 -3.18 1.96 0.14
C ARG A 379 -4.45 1.40 -0.50
N ASP A 380 -4.57 0.09 -0.51
CA ASP A 380 -5.68 -0.64 -1.11
C ASP A 380 -7.06 -0.31 -0.52
N ILE A 381 -7.14 0.28 0.68
CA ILE A 381 -8.39 0.76 1.25
C ILE A 381 -9.11 1.74 0.31
N ASN A 382 -8.36 2.55 -0.44
CA ASN A 382 -8.93 3.45 -1.44
C ASN A 382 -9.68 2.70 -2.55
N VAL A 383 -9.24 1.49 -2.90
CA VAL A 383 -9.89 0.64 -3.91
C VAL A 383 -11.21 0.08 -3.38
N PHE A 384 -11.27 -0.29 -2.10
CA PHE A 384 -12.52 -0.70 -1.45
C PHE A 384 -13.52 0.44 -1.39
N HIS A 385 -13.09 1.63 -0.99
CA HIS A 385 -13.95 2.82 -0.96
C HIS A 385 -14.46 3.20 -2.37
N GLU A 386 -13.62 3.09 -3.40
CA GLU A 386 -14.04 3.30 -4.79
C GLU A 386 -15.12 2.30 -5.22
N ALA A 387 -15.03 1.06 -4.74
CA ALA A 387 -16.03 0.01 -4.99
C ALA A 387 -17.29 0.14 -4.11
N GLY A 388 -17.36 1.13 -3.22
CA GLY A 388 -18.48 1.33 -2.30
C GLY A 388 -18.46 0.40 -1.08
N ILE A 389 -17.33 -0.23 -0.79
CA ILE A 389 -17.14 -1.13 0.35
C ILE A 389 -16.51 -0.34 1.51
N PRO A 390 -17.21 -0.17 2.65
CA PRO A 390 -16.66 0.49 3.81
C PRO A 390 -15.49 -0.30 4.40
N GLY A 391 -14.36 0.39 4.59
CA GLY A 391 -13.12 -0.21 5.06
C GLY A 391 -12.51 0.52 6.25
N VAL A 392 -11.59 -0.15 6.91
CA VAL A 392 -10.76 0.39 8.00
C VAL A 392 -9.35 -0.16 7.86
N MET A 393 -8.35 0.69 8.10
CA MET A 393 -6.97 0.28 8.29
C MET A 393 -6.70 0.03 9.75
N TYR A 394 -6.12 -1.14 10.05
CA TYR A 394 -5.79 -1.49 11.43
C TYR A 394 -4.77 -2.63 11.47
N GLY A 395 -3.59 -2.37 12.02
CA GLY A 395 -2.54 -3.38 12.14
C GLY A 395 -1.37 -2.95 13.03
N PRO A 396 -0.40 -3.85 13.26
CA PRO A 396 0.74 -3.58 14.12
C PRO A 396 1.71 -2.58 13.48
N GLY A 397 2.39 -1.80 14.33
CA GLY A 397 3.39 -0.83 13.88
C GLY A 397 4.66 -1.46 13.34
N ILE A 398 5.38 -0.69 12.54
CA ILE A 398 6.72 -1.01 12.04
C ILE A 398 7.71 -0.13 12.78
N SER A 399 8.80 -0.72 13.25
CA SER A 399 9.91 0.00 13.89
C SER A 399 11.10 0.03 12.94
N VAL A 400 11.95 1.05 13.11
CA VAL A 400 13.27 1.11 12.45
C VAL A 400 14.33 1.00 13.53
N LEU A 401 15.05 -0.10 13.56
CA LEU A 401 16.10 -0.39 14.53
C LEU A 401 17.44 -0.49 13.81
N GLY A 402 18.37 0.40 14.15
CA GLY A 402 19.69 0.43 13.51
C GLY A 402 19.62 0.63 11.98
N GLY A 403 18.58 1.32 11.47
CA GLY A 403 18.35 1.50 10.03
C GLY A 403 17.60 0.33 9.36
N LEU A 404 17.29 -0.73 10.09
CA LEU A 404 16.59 -1.91 9.57
C LEU A 404 15.11 -1.91 9.93
N SER A 405 14.26 -2.32 8.99
CA SER A 405 12.83 -2.55 9.25
C SER A 405 12.65 -3.75 10.17
N ALA A 406 11.99 -3.54 11.28
CA ALA A 406 11.73 -4.55 12.29
C ALA A 406 10.34 -4.44 12.88
N ILE A 407 9.81 -5.54 13.40
CA ILE A 407 8.54 -5.56 14.12
C ILE A 407 8.65 -6.49 15.33
N LYS A 408 8.03 -6.12 16.44
CA LYS A 408 7.93 -7.03 17.58
C LYS A 408 7.15 -8.28 17.21
N ALA A 409 7.70 -9.45 17.49
CA ALA A 409 7.04 -10.74 17.29
C ALA A 409 5.69 -10.80 18.02
N GLU A 410 5.65 -10.30 19.27
CA GLU A 410 4.42 -10.17 20.05
C GLU A 410 3.38 -9.30 19.32
N GLY A 411 3.79 -8.26 18.61
CA GLY A 411 2.89 -7.40 17.81
C GLY A 411 2.15 -8.19 16.73
N ARG A 412 2.82 -9.13 16.06
CA ARG A 412 2.17 -10.01 15.07
C ARG A 412 1.20 -11.00 15.72
N VAL A 413 1.58 -11.60 16.84
CA VAL A 413 0.70 -12.50 17.61
C VAL A 413 -0.53 -11.74 18.11
N ARG A 414 -0.33 -10.54 18.62
CA ARG A 414 -1.41 -9.66 19.08
C ARG A 414 -2.35 -9.27 17.93
N ALA A 415 -1.80 -8.96 16.76
CA ALA A 415 -2.61 -8.72 15.56
C ALA A 415 -3.48 -9.92 15.20
N ALA A 416 -2.94 -11.14 15.20
CA ALA A 416 -3.70 -12.36 14.92
C ALA A 416 -4.86 -12.56 15.92
N ARG A 417 -4.62 -12.32 17.19
CA ARG A 417 -5.67 -12.37 18.25
C ARG A 417 -6.75 -11.32 18.02
N LEU A 418 -6.35 -10.09 17.69
CA LEU A 418 -7.29 -9.01 17.38
C LEU A 418 -8.13 -9.33 16.14
N TYR A 419 -7.49 -9.81 15.07
CA TYR A 419 -8.20 -10.19 13.84
C TYR A 419 -9.18 -11.34 14.06
N THR A 420 -8.84 -12.31 14.92
CA THR A 420 -9.76 -13.38 15.35
C THR A 420 -11.00 -12.79 16.04
N TRP A 421 -10.79 -11.88 16.99
CA TRP A 421 -11.87 -11.21 17.71
C TRP A 421 -12.77 -10.40 16.76
N ILE A 422 -12.14 -9.54 15.95
CA ILE A 422 -12.83 -8.66 15.00
C ILE A 422 -13.68 -9.48 14.01
N ALA A 423 -13.13 -10.58 13.51
CA ALA A 423 -13.86 -11.45 12.57
C ALA A 423 -15.09 -12.09 13.22
N LEU A 424 -14.97 -12.61 14.45
CA LEU A 424 -16.08 -13.22 15.18
C LEU A 424 -17.19 -12.23 15.50
N GLU A 425 -16.86 -10.99 15.88
CA GLU A 425 -17.85 -9.94 16.14
C GLU A 425 -18.48 -9.40 14.85
N THR A 426 -17.68 -9.21 13.79
CA THR A 426 -18.16 -8.64 12.52
C THR A 426 -19.04 -9.64 11.77
N CYS A 427 -18.56 -10.87 11.57
CA CYS A 427 -19.30 -11.88 10.81
C CYS A 427 -20.45 -12.52 11.61
N GLY A 428 -20.41 -12.43 12.94
CA GLY A 428 -21.37 -13.09 13.84
C GLY A 428 -21.27 -14.62 13.81
N VAL A 429 -22.04 -15.28 14.63
CA VAL A 429 -22.08 -16.74 14.77
C VAL A 429 -23.45 -17.27 14.35
N ALA A 430 -23.47 -18.42 13.68
CA ALA A 430 -24.71 -19.08 13.30
C ALA A 430 -25.51 -19.50 14.56
N SER A 431 -26.83 -19.42 14.46
CA SER A 431 -27.75 -19.79 15.54
C SER A 431 -27.76 -21.29 15.74
#